data_b754db1716da8e1e5ee4a0bc862149cf
#
_entry.id   b754db1716da8e1e5ee4a0bc862149cf
#
_cell.length_a   1.000
_cell.length_b   1.000
_cell.length_c   1.000
_cell.angle_alpha   90.00
_cell.angle_beta   90.00
_cell.angle_gamma   90.00
#
_symmetry.space_group_name_H-M   'P 1'
#
loop_
_entity.id
_entity.type
_entity.pdbx_description
1 polymer ?
#
loop_
_entity_poly.entity_id
_entity_poly.type
_entity_poly.pdbx_seq_one_letter_code
_entity_poly.pdbx_strand_id
1 'polypeptide(L)'
;MTSAIQTTLTTTTAHSQTPEMGELSPYQTEPSLTQATLTQSTLNQEAVALEWQDGQQTILPLLWLRDHCACQACRHPQTRERLYLPLEAITEPPSVALLDGHLQLNWQDGHVSAFHSGWLYQRRPEAKRVSAVPDPEPWEDNFAPERVLHSDFITTRGEKAWLAAMLRDGLALITDGPLVEEEVSRLAERIGPQRATNFGTRFDVRSKPNPNNAAYTAVGLPLHIDLPNWRHPPDIQLLYCLQNETSGGESLFADGARVVEALRLQDPKALAVLSETPIDFRFQDETHDISTRAPVITLDSAGNHLVEMRLNNWIRDALHLPVEQMDAWYSAYALLWKLFHSEAHQLEFTLRPGQMVAFDNRRILHGRRKFDPNSGARHLQGTYLDSDMLASRLRVLARDA
;
A
#
# COMPACT_ATOMS: atom_id res chain seq x y z
N MET A 1 -12.80 56.00 -48.85
CA MET A 1 -11.60 55.24 -48.39
C MET A 1 -11.98 54.53 -47.16
N THR A 2 -12.39 53.26 -47.29
CA THR A 2 -12.86 52.42 -46.22
C THR A 2 -11.71 51.52 -45.82
N SER A 3 -11.18 51.72 -44.61
CA SER A 3 -10.10 50.89 -44.03
C SER A 3 -10.70 49.63 -43.45
N ALA A 4 -10.35 48.48 -44.00
CA ALA A 4 -10.67 47.19 -43.49
C ALA A 4 -9.73 46.83 -42.31
N ILE A 5 -10.28 46.64 -41.12
CA ILE A 5 -9.55 46.10 -39.95
C ILE A 5 -9.47 44.60 -40.17
N GLN A 6 -8.28 44.09 -40.49
CA GLN A 6 -7.97 42.68 -40.45
C GLN A 6 -7.81 42.24 -38.98
N THR A 7 -8.80 41.55 -38.46
CA THR A 7 -8.68 40.83 -37.16
C THR A 7 -7.91 39.56 -37.41
N THR A 8 -6.64 39.54 -37.01
CA THR A 8 -5.82 38.32 -36.99
C THR A 8 -6.31 37.45 -35.85
N LEU A 9 -7.04 36.41 -36.18
CA LEU A 9 -7.33 35.32 -35.28
C LEU A 9 -6.01 34.59 -34.98
N THR A 10 -5.43 34.87 -33.84
CA THR A 10 -4.36 34.03 -33.27
C THR A 10 -4.99 32.68 -32.88
N THR A 11 -4.76 31.67 -33.69
CA THR A 11 -5.00 30.27 -33.32
C THR A 11 -4.10 29.94 -32.16
N THR A 12 -4.63 30.08 -30.96
CA THR A 12 -4.00 29.48 -29.75
C THR A 12 -4.13 27.98 -29.90
N THR A 13 -3.05 27.30 -30.23
CA THR A 13 -2.93 25.85 -30.14
C THR A 13 -3.33 25.44 -28.72
N ALA A 14 -4.48 24.80 -28.59
CA ALA A 14 -4.91 24.22 -27.33
C ALA A 14 -3.94 23.09 -26.96
N HIS A 15 -2.96 23.39 -26.11
CA HIS A 15 -2.12 22.35 -25.52
C HIS A 15 -2.99 21.46 -24.67
N SER A 16 -2.83 20.14 -24.83
CA SER A 16 -3.47 19.09 -24.04
C SER A 16 -3.35 19.41 -22.55
N GLN A 17 -4.48 19.74 -21.93
CA GLN A 17 -4.53 20.09 -20.52
C GLN A 17 -5.10 18.90 -19.75
N THR A 18 -4.25 17.92 -19.47
CA THR A 18 -4.64 16.80 -18.62
C THR A 18 -4.50 17.17 -17.14
N PRO A 19 -5.38 16.70 -16.25
CA PRO A 19 -5.34 17.04 -14.83
C PRO A 19 -4.20 16.34 -14.05
N GLU A 20 -3.28 15.66 -14.69
CA GLU A 20 -2.19 14.96 -14.03
C GLU A 20 -1.00 15.86 -13.72
N MET A 21 -0.35 15.56 -12.60
CA MET A 21 0.89 16.22 -12.19
C MET A 21 2.02 15.87 -13.15
N GLY A 22 2.25 16.74 -14.13
CA GLY A 22 3.22 16.51 -15.17
C GLY A 22 2.88 15.29 -16.03
N GLU A 23 3.34 15.22 -17.22
CA GLU A 23 3.21 14.05 -18.09
C GLU A 23 4.17 12.96 -17.60
N LEU A 24 3.75 12.26 -16.54
CA LEU A 24 4.57 11.24 -15.90
C LEU A 24 4.49 9.89 -16.62
N SER A 25 3.56 9.75 -17.54
CA SER A 25 3.47 8.62 -18.47
C SER A 25 2.74 9.07 -19.73
N PRO A 26 3.20 8.69 -20.93
CA PRO A 26 2.44 8.92 -22.13
C PRO A 26 1.10 8.18 -22.03
N TYR A 27 0.00 8.87 -22.31
CA TYR A 27 -1.31 8.21 -22.41
C TYR A 27 -1.31 7.30 -23.63
N GLN A 28 -1.93 6.14 -23.47
CA GLN A 28 -2.25 5.33 -24.63
C GLN A 28 -3.18 6.13 -25.53
N THR A 29 -2.82 6.26 -26.79
CA THR A 29 -3.63 6.98 -27.78
C THR A 29 -4.75 6.13 -28.36
N GLU A 30 -4.68 4.83 -28.17
CA GLU A 30 -5.65 3.84 -28.64
C GLU A 30 -6.37 3.17 -27.46
N PRO A 31 -7.69 2.90 -27.57
CA PRO A 31 -8.54 3.28 -28.70
C PRO A 31 -8.77 4.79 -28.74
N SER A 32 -8.83 5.34 -29.93
CA SER A 32 -9.09 6.76 -30.14
C SER A 32 -10.56 7.12 -29.90
N LEU A 33 -10.82 8.37 -29.51
CA LEU A 33 -12.15 8.92 -29.37
C LEU A 33 -12.71 9.28 -30.74
N THR A 34 -13.84 8.70 -31.13
CA THR A 34 -14.43 8.88 -32.48
C THR A 34 -15.59 9.88 -32.51
N GLN A 35 -16.35 9.98 -31.41
CA GLN A 35 -17.48 10.90 -31.29
C GLN A 35 -17.67 11.41 -29.86
N ALA A 36 -18.15 12.66 -29.76
CA ALA A 36 -18.56 13.25 -28.49
C ALA A 36 -19.82 14.10 -28.71
N THR A 37 -20.87 13.84 -27.96
CA THR A 37 -22.17 14.52 -28.08
C THR A 37 -22.73 14.91 -26.71
N LEU A 38 -23.39 16.07 -26.64
CA LEU A 38 -24.16 16.42 -25.45
C LEU A 38 -25.34 15.46 -25.26
N THR A 39 -25.58 15.05 -24.04
CA THR A 39 -26.63 14.15 -23.63
C THR A 39 -27.05 14.41 -22.18
N GLN A 40 -27.91 13.56 -21.65
CA GLN A 40 -28.24 13.55 -20.22
C GLN A 40 -27.76 12.25 -19.56
N SER A 41 -27.29 12.33 -18.34
CA SER A 41 -26.97 11.17 -17.52
C SER A 41 -28.22 10.46 -17.02
N THR A 42 -28.07 9.31 -16.40
CA THR A 42 -29.16 8.53 -15.79
C THR A 42 -29.96 9.31 -14.73
N LEU A 43 -29.38 10.38 -14.17
CA LEU A 43 -30.05 11.28 -13.22
C LEU A 43 -30.57 12.55 -13.88
N ASN A 44 -30.75 12.57 -15.21
CA ASN A 44 -31.18 13.74 -16.01
C ASN A 44 -30.27 14.97 -15.84
N GLN A 45 -29.00 14.76 -15.50
CA GLN A 45 -28.00 15.84 -15.48
C GLN A 45 -27.32 15.93 -16.83
N GLU A 46 -26.95 17.14 -17.23
CA GLU A 46 -26.18 17.41 -18.45
C GLU A 46 -24.86 16.62 -18.45
N ALA A 47 -24.57 15.95 -19.56
CA ALA A 47 -23.45 15.06 -19.72
C ALA A 47 -22.89 15.09 -21.14
N VAL A 48 -21.75 14.47 -21.36
CA VAL A 48 -21.18 14.19 -22.69
C VAL A 48 -21.12 12.67 -22.88
N ALA A 49 -21.73 12.17 -23.94
CA ALA A 49 -21.56 10.80 -24.42
C ALA A 49 -20.32 10.76 -25.31
N LEU A 50 -19.44 9.83 -25.03
CA LEU A 50 -18.19 9.57 -25.75
C LEU A 50 -18.28 8.20 -26.41
N GLU A 51 -17.87 8.12 -27.68
CA GLU A 51 -17.75 6.87 -28.42
C GLU A 51 -16.30 6.60 -28.78
N TRP A 52 -15.85 5.37 -28.58
CA TRP A 52 -14.48 4.97 -28.78
C TRP A 52 -14.36 4.07 -30.02
N GLN A 53 -13.19 4.03 -30.63
CA GLN A 53 -12.92 3.24 -31.82
C GLN A 53 -13.16 1.71 -31.60
N ASP A 54 -13.02 1.25 -30.37
CA ASP A 54 -13.31 -0.15 -29.99
C ASP A 54 -14.80 -0.45 -29.78
N GLY A 55 -15.67 0.54 -30.04
CA GLY A 55 -17.13 0.44 -29.91
C GLY A 55 -17.66 0.65 -28.48
N GLN A 56 -16.78 0.93 -27.52
CA GLN A 56 -17.23 1.27 -26.16
C GLN A 56 -17.85 2.66 -26.14
N GLN A 57 -18.77 2.85 -25.20
CA GLN A 57 -19.41 4.14 -24.93
C GLN A 57 -19.24 4.51 -23.46
N THR A 58 -19.12 5.81 -23.19
CA THR A 58 -18.97 6.36 -21.86
C THR A 58 -19.79 7.63 -21.74
N ILE A 59 -20.53 7.79 -20.66
CA ILE A 59 -21.26 9.02 -20.36
C ILE A 59 -20.59 9.69 -19.17
N LEU A 60 -20.10 10.92 -19.38
CA LEU A 60 -19.45 11.71 -18.32
C LEU A 60 -20.28 12.95 -18.00
N PRO A 61 -20.68 13.17 -16.73
CA PRO A 61 -21.36 14.39 -16.33
C PRO A 61 -20.55 15.64 -16.62
N LEU A 62 -21.19 16.73 -17.05
CA LEU A 62 -20.49 18.00 -17.29
C LEU A 62 -19.77 18.51 -16.05
N LEU A 63 -20.35 18.32 -14.88
CA LEU A 63 -19.72 18.70 -13.62
C LEU A 63 -18.41 17.93 -13.38
N TRP A 64 -18.38 16.62 -13.71
CA TRP A 64 -17.13 15.83 -13.63
C TRP A 64 -16.08 16.37 -14.60
N LEU A 65 -16.47 16.69 -15.84
CA LEU A 65 -15.54 17.27 -16.82
C LEU A 65 -15.04 18.65 -16.37
N ARG A 66 -15.94 19.50 -15.83
CA ARG A 66 -15.53 20.82 -15.32
C ARG A 66 -14.58 20.71 -14.13
N ASP A 67 -14.83 19.82 -13.18
CA ASP A 67 -13.98 19.56 -12.01
C ASP A 67 -12.58 19.06 -12.41
N HIS A 68 -12.47 18.34 -13.52
CA HIS A 68 -11.21 17.79 -13.99
C HIS A 68 -10.50 18.67 -15.02
N CYS A 69 -10.95 19.89 -15.25
CA CYS A 69 -10.25 20.82 -16.11
C CYS A 69 -8.84 21.13 -15.58
N ALA A 70 -7.85 21.06 -16.46
CA ALA A 70 -6.44 21.26 -16.11
C ALA A 70 -5.86 22.60 -16.58
N CYS A 71 -6.70 23.54 -17.04
CA CYS A 71 -6.23 24.87 -17.42
C CYS A 71 -5.66 25.65 -16.23
N GLN A 72 -4.89 26.69 -16.50
CA GLN A 72 -4.22 27.50 -15.47
C GLN A 72 -5.19 28.22 -14.51
N ALA A 73 -6.45 28.43 -14.92
CA ALA A 73 -7.48 29.00 -14.04
C ALA A 73 -8.06 27.94 -13.07
N CYS A 74 -8.04 26.66 -13.45
CA CYS A 74 -8.59 25.55 -12.65
C CYS A 74 -7.54 24.79 -11.86
N ARG A 75 -6.27 24.87 -12.29
CA ARG A 75 -5.14 24.23 -11.62
C ARG A 75 -3.95 25.14 -11.50
N HIS A 76 -3.33 25.13 -10.33
CA HIS A 76 -2.10 25.90 -10.13
C HIS A 76 -1.00 25.41 -11.09
N PRO A 77 -0.33 26.30 -11.85
CA PRO A 77 0.57 25.88 -12.92
C PRO A 77 1.79 25.08 -12.46
N GLN A 78 2.25 25.31 -11.22
CA GLN A 78 3.42 24.63 -10.66
C GLN A 78 3.02 23.47 -9.76
N THR A 79 2.13 23.69 -8.77
CA THR A 79 1.75 22.65 -7.78
C THR A 79 0.71 21.69 -8.33
N ARG A 80 0.02 22.04 -9.41
CA ARG A 80 -1.07 21.28 -10.04
C ARG A 80 -2.27 21.04 -9.14
N GLU A 81 -2.32 21.71 -8.00
CA GLU A 81 -3.46 21.68 -7.08
C GLU A 81 -4.69 22.35 -7.71
N ARG A 82 -5.87 21.88 -7.31
CA ARG A 82 -7.14 22.43 -7.78
C ARG A 82 -7.36 23.81 -7.20
N LEU A 83 -7.66 24.79 -8.06
CA LEU A 83 -8.09 26.12 -7.70
C LEU A 83 -9.60 26.29 -7.87
N TYR A 84 -10.20 25.55 -8.79
CA TYR A 84 -11.64 25.56 -9.05
C TYR A 84 -12.36 24.57 -8.12
N LEU A 85 -13.48 25.03 -7.56
CA LEU A 85 -14.38 24.20 -6.74
C LEU A 85 -15.74 24.09 -7.48
N PRO A 86 -16.17 22.88 -7.85
CA PRO A 86 -17.42 22.67 -8.58
C PRO A 86 -18.64 22.69 -7.65
N LEU A 87 -18.89 23.83 -6.99
CA LEU A 87 -19.97 23.99 -6.01
C LEU A 87 -21.30 24.43 -6.61
N GLU A 88 -21.28 24.96 -7.83
CA GLU A 88 -22.48 25.47 -8.51
C GLU A 88 -22.90 24.54 -9.63
N ALA A 89 -24.21 24.41 -9.82
CA ALA A 89 -24.74 23.65 -10.94
C ALA A 89 -24.39 24.34 -12.27
N ILE A 90 -24.07 23.55 -13.28
CA ILE A 90 -23.88 24.04 -14.64
C ILE A 90 -25.26 24.37 -15.20
N THR A 91 -25.54 25.64 -15.41
CA THR A 91 -26.85 26.13 -15.87
C THR A 91 -27.01 26.09 -17.40
N GLU A 92 -25.90 26.17 -18.12
CA GLU A 92 -25.89 26.12 -19.56
C GLU A 92 -24.81 25.15 -20.05
N PRO A 93 -25.11 24.25 -20.99
CA PRO A 93 -24.14 23.29 -21.50
C PRO A 93 -23.09 23.98 -22.36
N PRO A 94 -21.84 23.47 -22.33
CA PRO A 94 -20.77 23.96 -23.21
C PRO A 94 -20.98 23.49 -24.66
N SER A 95 -20.33 24.12 -25.62
CA SER A 95 -20.16 23.51 -26.94
C SER A 95 -19.07 22.40 -26.85
N VAL A 96 -19.31 21.31 -27.57
CA VAL A 96 -18.45 20.12 -27.58
C VAL A 96 -17.80 20.00 -28.96
N ALA A 97 -16.49 19.75 -28.97
CA ALA A 97 -15.74 19.52 -30.20
C ALA A 97 -14.67 18.43 -29.98
N LEU A 98 -14.30 17.72 -31.03
CA LEU A 98 -13.13 16.86 -31.08
C LEU A 98 -12.07 17.51 -31.95
N LEU A 99 -10.92 17.85 -31.37
CA LEU A 99 -9.80 18.49 -32.04
C LEU A 99 -8.51 17.74 -31.73
N ASP A 100 -7.83 17.26 -32.77
CA ASP A 100 -6.52 16.59 -32.64
C ASP A 100 -6.45 15.50 -31.56
N GLY A 101 -7.48 14.64 -31.48
CA GLY A 101 -7.57 13.57 -30.49
C GLY A 101 -7.94 14.02 -29.07
N HIS A 102 -8.39 15.26 -28.92
CA HIS A 102 -8.83 15.82 -27.64
C HIS A 102 -10.32 16.14 -27.66
N LEU A 103 -10.99 15.88 -26.54
CA LEU A 103 -12.31 16.44 -26.25
C LEU A 103 -12.13 17.89 -25.77
N GLN A 104 -12.68 18.84 -26.51
CA GLN A 104 -12.72 20.25 -26.13
C GLN A 104 -14.13 20.66 -25.73
N LEU A 105 -14.25 21.36 -24.60
CA LEU A 105 -15.48 21.94 -24.10
C LEU A 105 -15.29 23.46 -23.97
N ASN A 106 -16.12 24.25 -24.69
CA ASN A 106 -16.14 25.70 -24.58
C ASN A 106 -17.34 26.09 -23.72
N TRP A 107 -17.07 26.57 -22.51
CA TRP A 107 -18.08 26.93 -21.53
C TRP A 107 -18.61 28.36 -21.78
N GLN A 108 -19.82 28.65 -21.33
CA GLN A 108 -20.49 29.93 -21.53
C GLN A 108 -19.77 31.11 -20.83
N ASP A 109 -19.05 30.82 -19.74
CA ASP A 109 -18.20 31.78 -19.02
C ASP A 109 -16.91 32.13 -19.77
N GLY A 110 -16.72 31.64 -21.00
CA GLY A 110 -15.52 31.82 -21.81
C GLY A 110 -14.37 30.87 -21.47
N HIS A 111 -14.61 29.96 -20.54
CA HIS A 111 -13.64 28.93 -20.14
C HIS A 111 -13.53 27.83 -21.21
N VAL A 112 -12.33 27.28 -21.38
CA VAL A 112 -12.08 26.14 -22.26
C VAL A 112 -11.45 25.01 -21.50
N SER A 113 -12.06 23.81 -21.55
CA SER A 113 -11.47 22.58 -21.06
C SER A 113 -11.06 21.68 -22.22
N ALA A 114 -9.86 21.14 -22.18
CA ALA A 114 -9.37 20.17 -23.15
C ALA A 114 -8.89 18.89 -22.43
N PHE A 115 -9.31 17.74 -22.95
CA PHE A 115 -9.00 16.43 -22.38
C PHE A 115 -8.42 15.52 -23.45
N HIS A 116 -7.24 14.95 -23.17
CA HIS A 116 -6.67 13.93 -24.03
C HIS A 116 -7.57 12.68 -24.05
N SER A 117 -7.82 12.10 -25.23
CA SER A 117 -8.70 10.92 -25.37
C SER A 117 -8.24 9.75 -24.52
N GLY A 118 -6.94 9.43 -24.52
CA GLY A 118 -6.39 8.35 -23.70
C GLY A 118 -6.54 8.57 -22.20
N TRP A 119 -6.44 9.83 -21.72
CA TRP A 119 -6.71 10.16 -20.33
C TRP A 119 -8.16 9.88 -19.95
N LEU A 120 -9.12 10.27 -20.78
CA LEU A 120 -10.54 10.00 -20.60
C LEU A 120 -10.83 8.50 -20.62
N TYR A 121 -10.23 7.78 -21.59
CA TYR A 121 -10.41 6.33 -21.72
C TYR A 121 -9.94 5.56 -20.50
N GLN A 122 -8.80 5.92 -19.93
CA GLN A 122 -8.26 5.29 -18.71
C GLN A 122 -9.08 5.60 -17.45
N ARG A 123 -9.89 6.68 -17.46
CA ARG A 123 -10.65 7.13 -16.29
C ARG A 123 -12.16 6.99 -16.43
N ARG A 124 -12.62 6.32 -17.47
CA ARG A 124 -14.05 5.98 -17.58
C ARG A 124 -14.47 5.12 -16.39
N PRO A 125 -15.74 5.19 -15.95
CA PRO A 125 -16.23 4.47 -14.77
C PRO A 125 -15.96 2.97 -14.80
N GLU A 126 -16.02 2.35 -15.98
CA GLU A 126 -15.82 0.90 -16.21
C GLU A 126 -14.33 0.52 -16.36
N ALA A 127 -13.43 1.50 -16.43
CA ALA A 127 -12.02 1.22 -16.61
C ALA A 127 -11.42 0.57 -15.36
N LYS A 128 -10.77 -0.55 -15.54
CA LYS A 128 -9.91 -1.09 -14.48
C LYS A 128 -8.76 -0.11 -14.26
N ARG A 129 -8.52 0.26 -13.00
CA ARG A 129 -7.37 1.09 -12.66
C ARG A 129 -6.09 0.32 -12.98
N VAL A 130 -5.33 0.80 -13.93
CA VAL A 130 -3.97 0.30 -14.16
C VAL A 130 -3.10 0.86 -13.03
N SER A 131 -2.54 -0.02 -12.23
CA SER A 131 -1.63 0.34 -11.14
C SER A 131 -0.27 -0.31 -11.37
N ALA A 132 0.80 0.43 -11.17
CA ALA A 132 2.15 -0.15 -11.09
C ALA A 132 2.37 -0.95 -9.79
N VAL A 133 1.49 -0.75 -8.80
CA VAL A 133 1.49 -1.48 -7.53
C VAL A 133 0.67 -2.75 -7.72
N PRO A 134 1.26 -3.92 -7.52
CA PRO A 134 0.54 -5.18 -7.60
C PRO A 134 -0.47 -5.29 -6.45
N ASP A 135 -1.54 -6.05 -6.68
CA ASP A 135 -2.44 -6.45 -5.62
C ASP A 135 -1.74 -7.47 -4.70
N PRO A 136 -2.01 -7.45 -3.38
CA PRO A 136 -1.49 -8.46 -2.47
C PRO A 136 -2.02 -9.87 -2.82
N GLU A 137 -1.12 -10.84 -2.84
CA GLU A 137 -1.44 -12.25 -3.11
C GLU A 137 -1.09 -13.12 -1.90
N PRO A 138 -2.03 -13.96 -1.38
CA PRO A 138 -1.72 -14.93 -0.34
C PRO A 138 -0.66 -15.93 -0.80
N TRP A 139 0.21 -16.37 0.14
CA TRP A 139 1.23 -17.36 -0.20
C TRP A 139 0.61 -18.69 -0.64
N GLU A 140 1.14 -19.25 -1.70
CA GLU A 140 0.83 -20.61 -2.14
C GLU A 140 1.69 -21.66 -1.39
N ASP A 141 1.39 -22.94 -1.64
CA ASP A 141 2.28 -24.03 -1.21
C ASP A 141 3.66 -23.85 -1.85
N ASN A 142 4.71 -24.09 -1.08
CA ASN A 142 6.10 -23.91 -1.52
C ASN A 142 6.49 -22.44 -1.82
N PHE A 143 5.82 -21.46 -1.21
CA PHE A 143 6.22 -20.06 -1.33
C PHE A 143 7.71 -19.90 -1.01
N ALA A 144 8.41 -19.17 -1.89
CA ALA A 144 9.79 -18.76 -1.70
C ALA A 144 9.89 -17.25 -1.90
N PRO A 145 10.42 -16.49 -0.92
CA PRO A 145 10.49 -15.04 -1.03
C PRO A 145 11.48 -14.61 -2.12
N GLU A 146 11.16 -13.51 -2.79
CA GLU A 146 12.07 -12.84 -3.71
C GLU A 146 13.37 -12.46 -2.99
N ARG A 147 14.50 -12.71 -3.66
CA ARG A 147 15.86 -12.42 -3.18
C ARG A 147 16.59 -11.55 -4.17
N VAL A 148 16.88 -10.34 -3.79
CA VAL A 148 17.60 -9.37 -4.62
C VAL A 148 18.99 -9.16 -4.02
N LEU A 149 20.03 -9.18 -4.87
CA LEU A 149 21.38 -8.83 -4.42
C LEU A 149 21.42 -7.36 -3.97
N HIS A 150 22.18 -7.05 -2.94
CA HIS A 150 22.36 -5.68 -2.47
C HIS A 150 22.84 -4.76 -3.61
N SER A 151 23.79 -5.23 -4.43
CA SER A 151 24.26 -4.52 -5.62
C SER A 151 23.20 -4.23 -6.66
N ASP A 152 22.21 -5.10 -6.77
CA ASP A 152 21.07 -4.93 -7.69
C ASP A 152 20.00 -4.02 -7.09
N PHE A 153 19.73 -4.17 -5.78
CA PHE A 153 18.76 -3.32 -5.08
C PHE A 153 19.08 -1.83 -5.19
N ILE A 154 20.36 -1.46 -5.22
CA ILE A 154 20.75 -0.04 -5.41
C ILE A 154 20.52 0.47 -6.84
N THR A 155 20.14 -0.40 -7.80
CA THR A 155 19.73 -0.02 -9.15
C THR A 155 18.21 0.14 -9.25
N THR A 156 17.73 0.92 -10.22
CA THR A 156 16.29 1.08 -10.49
C THR A 156 15.58 -0.27 -10.73
N ARG A 157 16.21 -1.18 -11.48
CA ARG A 157 15.62 -2.48 -11.82
C ARG A 157 15.46 -3.38 -10.60
N GLY A 158 16.51 -3.51 -9.79
CA GLY A 158 16.46 -4.37 -8.61
C GLY A 158 15.57 -3.80 -7.52
N GLU A 159 15.57 -2.46 -7.33
CA GLU A 159 14.66 -1.79 -6.41
C GLU A 159 13.20 -2.01 -6.81
N LYS A 160 12.85 -1.90 -8.10
CA LYS A 160 11.49 -2.20 -8.61
C LYS A 160 11.08 -3.64 -8.34
N ALA A 161 11.96 -4.60 -8.63
CA ALA A 161 11.66 -6.03 -8.40
C ALA A 161 11.39 -6.32 -6.93
N TRP A 162 12.23 -5.80 -6.04
CA TRP A 162 12.06 -5.98 -4.61
C TRP A 162 10.78 -5.32 -4.06
N LEU A 163 10.50 -4.06 -4.47
CA LEU A 163 9.30 -3.34 -4.06
C LEU A 163 8.02 -4.04 -4.54
N ALA A 164 8.01 -4.55 -5.77
CA ALA A 164 6.88 -5.28 -6.31
C ALA A 164 6.63 -6.59 -5.53
N ALA A 165 7.68 -7.33 -5.20
CA ALA A 165 7.58 -8.53 -4.36
C ALA A 165 7.07 -8.22 -2.95
N MET A 166 7.62 -7.18 -2.31
CA MET A 166 7.14 -6.74 -0.99
C MET A 166 5.66 -6.39 -0.98
N LEU A 167 5.18 -5.67 -1.99
CA LEU A 167 3.77 -5.24 -2.05
C LEU A 167 2.83 -6.38 -2.41
N ARG A 168 3.28 -7.36 -3.22
CA ARG A 168 2.50 -8.55 -3.59
C ARG A 168 2.51 -9.61 -2.49
N ASP A 169 3.70 -10.04 -2.09
CA ASP A 169 3.88 -11.22 -1.23
C ASP A 169 3.96 -10.87 0.25
N GLY A 170 4.17 -9.61 0.57
CA GLY A 170 4.34 -9.13 1.94
C GLY A 170 5.69 -9.50 2.57
N LEU A 171 6.62 -10.14 1.83
CA LEU A 171 7.93 -10.54 2.31
C LEU A 171 8.94 -10.63 1.17
N ALA A 172 10.13 -10.00 1.35
CA ALA A 172 11.25 -10.10 0.41
C ALA A 172 12.60 -9.96 1.14
N LEU A 173 13.68 -10.41 0.51
CA LEU A 173 15.03 -10.33 1.05
C LEU A 173 15.95 -9.48 0.15
N ILE A 174 16.94 -8.85 0.82
CA ILE A 174 18.17 -8.37 0.18
C ILE A 174 19.30 -9.25 0.68
N THR A 175 20.24 -9.62 -0.20
CA THR A 175 21.37 -10.50 0.14
C THR A 175 22.72 -9.87 -0.21
N ASP A 176 23.78 -10.39 0.37
CA ASP A 176 25.16 -10.02 0.08
C ASP A 176 25.49 -8.53 0.32
N GLY A 177 24.84 -7.95 1.32
CA GLY A 177 25.09 -6.58 1.74
C GLY A 177 26.31 -6.47 2.67
N PRO A 178 26.82 -5.23 2.89
CA PRO A 178 27.98 -4.98 3.73
C PRO A 178 27.67 -5.20 5.22
N LEU A 179 28.65 -5.73 5.96
CA LEU A 179 28.53 -5.94 7.42
C LEU A 179 28.88 -4.66 8.19
N VAL A 180 28.10 -3.61 7.96
CA VAL A 180 28.29 -2.31 8.62
C VAL A 180 27.02 -1.90 9.34
N GLU A 181 27.17 -1.28 10.49
CA GLU A 181 26.06 -0.72 11.22
C GLU A 181 25.34 0.37 10.40
N GLU A 182 24.03 0.52 10.65
CA GLU A 182 23.15 1.49 9.98
C GLU A 182 22.83 1.18 8.52
N GLU A 183 23.28 0.03 7.98
CA GLU A 183 22.92 -0.33 6.61
C GLU A 183 21.41 -0.48 6.42
N VAL A 184 20.69 -1.01 7.43
CA VAL A 184 19.24 -1.06 7.42
C VAL A 184 18.60 0.33 7.22
N SER A 185 19.18 1.35 7.83
CA SER A 185 18.71 2.74 7.69
C SER A 185 18.98 3.29 6.29
N ARG A 186 20.18 3.04 5.73
CA ARG A 186 20.51 3.47 4.35
C ARG A 186 19.59 2.84 3.31
N LEU A 187 19.29 1.55 3.47
CA LEU A 187 18.36 0.85 2.57
C LEU A 187 16.92 1.38 2.73
N ALA A 188 16.49 1.64 3.98
CA ALA A 188 15.18 2.22 4.26
C ALA A 188 15.02 3.63 3.66
N GLU A 189 16.02 4.49 3.81
CA GLU A 189 16.00 5.88 3.32
C GLU A 189 15.91 6.00 1.80
N ARG A 190 16.33 4.96 1.05
CA ARG A 190 16.09 4.90 -0.41
C ARG A 190 14.61 4.82 -0.76
N ILE A 191 13.82 4.21 0.12
CA ILE A 191 12.38 3.98 -0.08
C ILE A 191 11.59 5.17 0.47
N GLY A 192 11.88 5.56 1.71
CA GLY A 192 11.19 6.62 2.39
C GLY A 192 11.70 6.89 3.81
N PRO A 193 11.09 7.85 4.53
CA PRO A 193 11.46 8.15 5.90
C PRO A 193 11.15 6.97 6.82
N GLN A 194 12.07 6.70 7.75
CA GLN A 194 11.89 5.68 8.78
C GLN A 194 10.83 6.13 9.79
N ARG A 195 9.97 5.20 10.19
CA ARG A 195 8.93 5.45 11.18
C ARG A 195 9.49 5.31 12.60
N ALA A 196 9.37 6.37 13.38
CA ALA A 196 9.73 6.35 14.79
C ALA A 196 8.66 5.62 15.63
N THR A 197 9.10 4.85 16.62
CA THR A 197 8.26 4.20 17.64
C THR A 197 8.80 4.51 19.04
N ASN A 198 8.19 3.95 20.09
CA ASN A 198 8.74 4.00 21.45
C ASN A 198 10.09 3.28 21.59
N PHE A 199 10.54 2.54 20.59
CA PHE A 199 11.88 1.94 20.51
C PHE A 199 12.88 2.76 19.68
N GLY A 200 12.49 3.95 19.24
CA GLY A 200 13.25 4.83 18.34
C GLY A 200 12.94 4.59 16.86
N THR A 201 13.75 5.17 15.99
CA THR A 201 13.66 4.97 14.52
C THR A 201 14.41 3.71 14.08
N ARG A 202 15.46 3.34 14.80
CA ARG A 202 16.25 2.12 14.63
C ARG A 202 16.41 1.43 15.98
N PHE A 203 16.41 0.12 15.98
CA PHE A 203 16.61 -0.70 17.17
C PHE A 203 17.56 -1.87 16.89
N ASP A 204 18.29 -2.30 17.94
CA ASP A 204 19.18 -3.44 17.89
C ASP A 204 18.50 -4.66 18.52
N VAL A 205 18.53 -5.79 17.80
CA VAL A 205 18.08 -7.09 18.29
C VAL A 205 19.30 -7.93 18.63
N ARG A 206 19.67 -7.89 19.92
CA ARG A 206 20.76 -8.68 20.51
C ARG A 206 20.45 -9.01 21.97
N SER A 207 20.99 -10.08 22.48
CA SER A 207 20.80 -10.45 23.88
C SER A 207 21.36 -9.36 24.82
N LYS A 208 20.56 -8.97 25.81
CA LYS A 208 20.93 -7.98 26.84
C LYS A 208 20.93 -8.63 28.22
N PRO A 209 21.84 -8.23 29.15
CA PRO A 209 21.87 -8.78 30.50
C PRO A 209 20.57 -8.55 31.31
N ASN A 210 19.92 -7.39 31.11
CA ASN A 210 18.65 -7.03 31.75
C ASN A 210 17.61 -6.69 30.66
N PRO A 211 16.97 -7.69 30.04
CA PRO A 211 16.05 -7.44 28.95
C PRO A 211 14.72 -6.88 29.44
N ASN A 212 14.26 -5.81 28.84
CA ASN A 212 12.90 -5.25 29.02
C ASN A 212 11.93 -5.72 27.93
N ASN A 213 12.37 -6.58 27.01
CA ASN A 213 11.58 -7.14 25.93
C ASN A 213 12.05 -8.57 25.62
N ALA A 214 11.11 -9.46 25.28
CA ALA A 214 11.39 -10.85 24.91
C ALA A 214 12.37 -10.97 23.71
N ALA A 215 12.36 -10.01 22.79
CA ALA A 215 13.30 -9.95 21.65
C ALA A 215 14.78 -9.88 22.06
N TYR A 216 15.07 -9.38 23.27
CA TYR A 216 16.43 -9.28 23.83
C TYR A 216 16.86 -10.51 24.64
N THR A 217 16.08 -11.58 24.56
CA THR A 217 16.36 -12.87 25.25
C THR A 217 16.72 -13.95 24.23
N ALA A 218 17.24 -15.08 24.71
CA ALA A 218 17.49 -16.27 23.88
C ALA A 218 16.27 -17.19 23.72
N VAL A 219 15.14 -16.86 24.34
CA VAL A 219 13.89 -17.65 24.28
C VAL A 219 13.31 -17.59 22.87
N GLY A 220 12.64 -18.67 22.46
CA GLY A 220 11.87 -18.65 21.22
C GLY A 220 10.74 -17.62 21.26
N LEU A 221 10.54 -16.93 20.17
CA LEU A 221 9.44 -16.00 20.00
C LEU A 221 8.39 -16.65 19.10
N PRO A 222 7.20 -16.99 19.62
CA PRO A 222 6.09 -17.44 18.78
C PRO A 222 5.74 -16.41 17.71
N LEU A 223 5.04 -16.85 16.67
CA LEU A 223 4.55 -15.98 15.61
C LEU A 223 3.70 -14.83 16.16
N HIS A 224 4.03 -13.61 15.80
CA HIS A 224 3.39 -12.37 16.26
C HIS A 224 3.55 -11.25 15.24
N ILE A 225 2.83 -10.16 15.44
CA ILE A 225 3.13 -8.87 14.85
C ILE A 225 3.73 -7.93 15.89
N ASP A 226 4.53 -6.98 15.46
CA ASP A 226 5.06 -5.94 16.34
C ASP A 226 4.04 -4.82 16.59
N LEU A 227 3.99 -4.33 17.83
CA LEU A 227 3.25 -3.14 18.27
C LEU A 227 1.73 -3.17 17.97
N PRO A 228 1.01 -4.27 18.22
CA PRO A 228 -0.45 -4.32 18.03
C PRO A 228 -1.22 -3.35 18.95
N ASN A 229 -0.56 -2.85 19.99
CA ASN A 229 -1.07 -1.88 20.95
C ASN A 229 -1.09 -0.44 20.42
N TRP A 230 -0.45 -0.18 19.29
CA TRP A 230 -0.56 1.11 18.61
C TRP A 230 -1.88 1.20 17.83
N ARG A 231 -2.49 2.40 17.79
CA ARG A 231 -3.67 2.63 16.95
C ARG A 231 -3.40 2.28 15.48
N HIS A 232 -2.22 2.63 15.01
CA HIS A 232 -1.70 2.27 13.69
C HIS A 232 -0.34 1.57 13.89
N PRO A 233 -0.31 0.24 13.94
CA PRO A 233 0.95 -0.50 14.00
C PRO A 233 1.87 -0.11 12.84
N PRO A 234 3.19 -0.20 12.97
CA PRO A 234 4.08 0.00 11.84
C PRO A 234 3.78 -1.01 10.72
N ASP A 235 3.77 -0.53 9.47
CA ASP A 235 3.36 -1.36 8.35
C ASP A 235 4.48 -2.32 7.94
N ILE A 236 5.67 -1.82 7.64
CA ILE A 236 6.77 -2.62 7.10
C ILE A 236 7.91 -2.67 8.11
N GLN A 237 8.34 -3.86 8.47
CA GLN A 237 9.52 -4.07 9.29
C GLN A 237 10.70 -4.53 8.43
N LEU A 238 11.85 -3.96 8.66
CA LEU A 238 13.12 -4.36 8.08
C LEU A 238 14.03 -4.89 9.19
N LEU A 239 14.63 -6.05 8.99
CA LEU A 239 15.62 -6.64 9.89
C LEU A 239 16.88 -7.00 9.10
N TYR A 240 17.98 -6.32 9.39
CA TYR A 240 19.30 -6.54 8.78
C TYR A 240 20.19 -7.36 9.72
N CYS A 241 20.77 -8.43 9.23
CA CYS A 241 21.66 -9.29 9.99
C CYS A 241 23.12 -8.83 9.85
N LEU A 242 23.70 -8.33 10.93
CA LEU A 242 25.12 -7.99 11.02
C LEU A 242 25.94 -9.20 11.45
N GLN A 243 25.41 -10.02 12.37
CA GLN A 243 26.10 -11.20 12.91
C GLN A 243 25.07 -12.25 13.32
N ASN A 244 25.30 -13.50 12.96
CA ASN A 244 24.49 -14.62 13.40
C ASN A 244 25.30 -15.91 13.39
N GLU A 245 25.97 -16.17 14.51
CA GLU A 245 26.86 -17.34 14.74
C GLU A 245 26.21 -18.34 15.70
N THR A 246 25.01 -18.02 16.19
CA THR A 246 24.33 -18.85 17.19
C THR A 246 23.79 -20.15 16.59
N SER A 247 23.79 -21.21 17.42
CA SER A 247 23.06 -22.44 17.10
C SER A 247 21.58 -22.26 17.39
N GLY A 248 20.71 -22.50 16.41
CA GLY A 248 19.28 -22.16 16.45
C GLY A 248 19.02 -20.69 16.10
N GLY A 249 17.84 -20.20 16.45
CA GLY A 249 17.44 -18.81 16.20
C GLY A 249 16.96 -18.59 14.78
N GLU A 250 16.50 -19.63 14.10
CA GLU A 250 15.85 -19.56 12.79
C GLU A 250 14.68 -18.59 12.85
N SER A 251 14.56 -17.76 11.84
CA SER A 251 13.43 -16.86 11.66
C SER A 251 12.22 -17.63 11.14
N LEU A 252 11.07 -17.36 11.74
CA LEU A 252 9.78 -17.94 11.38
C LEU A 252 8.89 -16.87 10.79
N PHE A 253 8.16 -17.22 9.74
CA PHE A 253 7.17 -16.34 9.11
C PHE A 253 5.91 -17.12 8.76
N ALA A 254 4.76 -16.43 8.77
CA ALA A 254 3.50 -17.00 8.29
C ALA A 254 2.63 -15.89 7.70
N ASP A 255 2.00 -16.17 6.55
CA ASP A 255 1.10 -15.23 5.90
C ASP A 255 -0.28 -15.25 6.54
N GLY A 256 -0.65 -14.15 7.18
CA GLY A 256 -1.96 -13.95 7.78
C GLY A 256 -3.09 -14.03 6.77
N ALA A 257 -2.89 -13.57 5.53
CA ALA A 257 -3.91 -13.65 4.49
C ALA A 257 -4.25 -15.11 4.16
N ARG A 258 -3.21 -15.96 3.95
CA ARG A 258 -3.40 -17.40 3.73
C ARG A 258 -4.09 -18.08 4.91
N VAL A 259 -3.68 -17.75 6.14
CA VAL A 259 -4.28 -18.37 7.35
C VAL A 259 -5.73 -17.91 7.54
N VAL A 260 -6.07 -16.67 7.23
CA VAL A 260 -7.45 -16.19 7.26
C VAL A 260 -8.34 -16.92 6.25
N GLU A 261 -7.83 -17.22 5.06
CA GLU A 261 -8.57 -18.04 4.09
C GLU A 261 -8.78 -19.47 4.57
N ALA A 262 -7.74 -20.08 5.16
CA ALA A 262 -7.87 -21.42 5.79
C ALA A 262 -8.88 -21.42 6.95
N LEU A 263 -8.85 -20.38 7.78
CA LEU A 263 -9.82 -20.21 8.88
C LEU A 263 -11.25 -20.03 8.34
N ARG A 264 -11.42 -19.24 7.29
CA ARG A 264 -12.71 -19.02 6.61
C ARG A 264 -13.32 -20.34 6.11
N LEU A 265 -12.50 -21.18 5.50
CA LEU A 265 -12.93 -22.47 4.97
C LEU A 265 -13.21 -23.48 6.09
N GLN A 266 -12.45 -23.47 7.17
CA GLN A 266 -12.58 -24.42 8.27
C GLN A 266 -13.69 -24.07 9.26
N ASP A 267 -13.78 -22.80 9.66
CA ASP A 267 -14.78 -22.29 10.61
C ASP A 267 -15.05 -20.79 10.37
N PRO A 268 -16.03 -20.46 9.50
CA PRO A 268 -16.38 -19.05 9.22
C PRO A 268 -16.96 -18.33 10.46
N LYS A 269 -17.47 -19.05 11.47
CA LYS A 269 -17.92 -18.43 12.71
C LYS A 269 -16.76 -17.99 13.58
N ALA A 270 -15.69 -18.79 13.63
CA ALA A 270 -14.46 -18.39 14.30
C ALA A 270 -13.85 -17.15 13.65
N LEU A 271 -13.86 -17.04 12.31
CA LEU A 271 -13.44 -15.84 11.60
C LEU A 271 -14.28 -14.63 11.99
N ALA A 272 -15.61 -14.76 12.01
CA ALA A 272 -16.52 -13.68 12.41
C ALA A 272 -16.24 -13.22 13.85
N VAL A 273 -16.09 -14.15 14.80
CA VAL A 273 -15.75 -13.82 16.20
C VAL A 273 -14.45 -13.01 16.29
N LEU A 274 -13.39 -13.40 15.57
CA LEU A 274 -12.09 -12.75 15.65
C LEU A 274 -12.03 -11.42 14.86
N SER A 275 -12.94 -11.22 13.92
CA SER A 275 -13.01 -9.96 13.14
C SER A 275 -14.02 -8.94 13.67
N GLU A 276 -15.03 -9.39 14.43
CA GLU A 276 -16.10 -8.52 14.95
C GLU A 276 -15.96 -8.22 16.44
N THR A 277 -15.10 -8.97 17.18
CA THR A 277 -14.94 -8.79 18.61
C THR A 277 -13.63 -8.07 18.94
N PRO A 278 -13.65 -6.75 19.19
CA PRO A 278 -12.46 -6.00 19.57
C PRO A 278 -12.02 -6.35 20.98
N ILE A 279 -10.72 -6.52 21.15
CA ILE A 279 -10.04 -6.76 22.42
C ILE A 279 -8.99 -5.70 22.69
N ASP A 280 -8.49 -5.62 23.91
CA ASP A 280 -7.50 -4.65 24.32
C ASP A 280 -6.08 -5.19 24.12
N PHE A 281 -5.22 -4.36 23.54
CA PHE A 281 -3.78 -4.55 23.46
C PHE A 281 -3.10 -3.41 24.21
N ARG A 282 -2.15 -3.73 25.08
CA ARG A 282 -1.48 -2.74 25.92
C ARG A 282 -0.02 -3.07 26.13
N PHE A 283 0.83 -2.09 25.94
CA PHE A 283 2.23 -2.10 26.35
C PHE A 283 2.43 -1.01 27.41
N GLN A 284 3.09 -1.35 28.50
CA GLN A 284 3.40 -0.41 29.55
C GLN A 284 4.84 -0.62 30.05
N ASP A 285 5.60 0.47 30.15
CA ASP A 285 6.89 0.54 30.81
C ASP A 285 6.98 1.82 31.68
N GLU A 286 8.17 2.18 32.12
CA GLU A 286 8.38 3.38 32.97
C GLU A 286 8.03 4.70 32.29
N THR A 287 8.07 4.73 30.95
CA THR A 287 7.94 5.98 30.15
C THR A 287 6.75 5.98 29.22
N HIS A 288 6.18 4.81 28.93
CA HIS A 288 5.10 4.64 27.95
C HIS A 288 3.98 3.76 28.50
N ASP A 289 2.76 4.16 28.25
CA ASP A 289 1.54 3.36 28.44
C ASP A 289 0.69 3.52 27.16
N ILE A 290 0.87 2.58 26.23
CA ILE A 290 0.26 2.66 24.89
C ILE A 290 -0.74 1.53 24.78
N SER A 291 -2.01 1.86 24.52
CA SER A 291 -3.07 0.88 24.37
C SER A 291 -4.00 1.20 23.22
N THR A 292 -4.59 0.16 22.66
CA THR A 292 -5.65 0.28 21.68
C THR A 292 -6.63 -0.88 21.80
N ARG A 293 -7.87 -0.65 21.36
CA ARG A 293 -8.90 -1.68 21.29
C ARG A 293 -9.22 -1.94 19.82
N ALA A 294 -9.01 -3.19 19.38
CA ALA A 294 -9.20 -3.60 17.99
C ALA A 294 -9.48 -5.11 17.90
N PRO A 295 -10.07 -5.59 16.80
CA PRO A 295 -10.19 -7.03 16.54
C PRO A 295 -8.82 -7.64 16.23
N VAL A 296 -8.70 -8.96 16.36
CA VAL A 296 -7.49 -9.72 15.95
C VAL A 296 -7.33 -9.72 14.43
N ILE A 297 -8.43 -9.79 13.70
CA ILE A 297 -8.47 -9.80 12.24
C ILE A 297 -9.31 -8.61 11.77
N THR A 298 -8.74 -7.79 10.90
CA THR A 298 -9.51 -6.74 10.20
C THR A 298 -9.60 -7.11 8.73
N LEU A 299 -10.82 -7.19 8.22
CA LEU A 299 -11.12 -7.47 6.81
C LEU A 299 -11.49 -6.17 6.08
N ASP A 300 -11.41 -6.20 4.76
CA ASP A 300 -11.91 -5.12 3.91
C ASP A 300 -13.44 -4.94 4.06
N SER A 301 -13.98 -3.86 3.50
CA SER A 301 -15.42 -3.56 3.62
C SER A 301 -16.33 -4.61 2.98
N ALA A 302 -15.81 -5.44 2.08
CA ALA A 302 -16.52 -6.56 1.47
C ALA A 302 -16.38 -7.86 2.32
N GLY A 303 -15.51 -7.87 3.32
CA GLY A 303 -15.24 -9.03 4.15
C GLY A 303 -14.38 -10.10 3.46
N ASN A 304 -13.77 -9.78 2.32
CA ASN A 304 -13.08 -10.74 1.49
C ASN A 304 -11.58 -10.84 1.81
N HIS A 305 -10.89 -9.73 1.99
CA HIS A 305 -9.44 -9.69 2.10
C HIS A 305 -8.96 -9.21 3.46
N LEU A 306 -7.85 -9.78 3.94
CA LEU A 306 -7.18 -9.33 5.15
C LEU A 306 -6.62 -7.92 4.92
N VAL A 307 -6.97 -6.98 5.81
CA VAL A 307 -6.40 -5.63 5.88
C VAL A 307 -5.34 -5.54 6.97
N GLU A 308 -5.60 -6.16 8.12
CA GLU A 308 -4.69 -6.13 9.26
C GLU A 308 -4.90 -7.33 10.18
N MET A 309 -3.79 -7.91 10.62
CA MET A 309 -3.74 -8.92 11.67
C MET A 309 -3.12 -8.31 12.93
N ARG A 310 -3.75 -8.53 14.09
CA ARG A 310 -3.20 -8.17 15.42
C ARG A 310 -3.09 -9.40 16.28
N LEU A 311 -2.02 -10.16 16.11
CA LEU A 311 -1.74 -11.36 16.90
C LEU A 311 -0.42 -11.18 17.64
N ASN A 312 -0.49 -10.98 18.96
CA ASN A 312 0.67 -10.91 19.84
C ASN A 312 0.21 -11.26 21.26
N ASN A 313 0.61 -12.43 21.73
CA ASN A 313 0.08 -12.98 22.98
C ASN A 313 0.64 -12.29 24.23
N TRP A 314 1.76 -11.58 24.13
CA TRP A 314 2.36 -10.87 25.29
C TRP A 314 1.80 -9.44 25.47
N ILE A 315 1.29 -8.87 24.38
CA ILE A 315 0.74 -7.49 24.36
C ILE A 315 -0.78 -7.50 24.47
N ARG A 316 -1.40 -8.66 24.29
CA ARG A 316 -2.84 -8.83 24.52
C ARG A 316 -3.16 -8.62 26.00
N ASP A 317 -4.04 -7.67 26.31
CA ASP A 317 -4.51 -7.40 27.68
C ASP A 317 -5.62 -8.39 28.09
N ALA A 318 -6.11 -8.27 29.31
CA ALA A 318 -7.24 -9.04 29.81
C ALA A 318 -8.48 -8.86 28.93
N LEU A 319 -9.21 -9.94 28.69
CA LEU A 319 -10.45 -9.85 27.91
C LEU A 319 -11.58 -9.24 28.75
N HIS A 320 -12.09 -8.10 28.32
CA HIS A 320 -13.27 -7.47 28.89
C HIS A 320 -14.51 -7.76 28.02
N LEU A 321 -14.99 -9.00 28.09
CA LEU A 321 -16.12 -9.53 27.36
C LEU A 321 -17.11 -10.24 28.29
N PRO A 322 -18.41 -10.36 27.94
CA PRO A 322 -19.33 -11.30 28.61
C PRO A 322 -18.79 -12.74 28.56
N VAL A 323 -19.09 -13.54 29.58
CA VAL A 323 -18.53 -14.90 29.72
C VAL A 323 -18.80 -15.77 28.50
N GLU A 324 -20.01 -15.68 27.94
CA GLU A 324 -20.44 -16.45 26.76
C GLU A 324 -19.62 -16.08 25.51
N GLN A 325 -19.22 -14.81 25.41
CA GLN A 325 -18.35 -14.35 24.33
C GLN A 325 -16.88 -14.74 24.54
N MET A 326 -16.42 -14.83 25.80
CA MET A 326 -15.05 -15.27 26.10
C MET A 326 -14.81 -16.70 25.62
N ASP A 327 -15.71 -17.63 25.88
CA ASP A 327 -15.58 -19.03 25.46
C ASP A 327 -15.51 -19.16 23.93
N ALA A 328 -16.36 -18.43 23.22
CA ALA A 328 -16.35 -18.39 21.76
C ALA A 328 -15.04 -17.77 21.24
N TRP A 329 -14.60 -16.69 21.87
CA TRP A 329 -13.37 -16.00 21.48
C TRP A 329 -12.14 -16.88 21.69
N TYR A 330 -11.99 -17.52 22.86
CA TYR A 330 -10.86 -18.40 23.12
C TYR A 330 -10.83 -19.63 22.21
N SER A 331 -12.00 -20.18 21.87
CA SER A 331 -12.12 -21.30 20.92
C SER A 331 -11.66 -20.89 19.52
N ALA A 332 -12.11 -19.73 19.04
CA ALA A 332 -11.70 -19.17 17.75
C ALA A 332 -10.20 -18.82 17.73
N TYR A 333 -9.69 -18.21 18.80
CA TYR A 333 -8.29 -17.85 18.93
C TYR A 333 -7.38 -19.11 18.98
N ALA A 334 -7.79 -20.16 19.67
CA ALA A 334 -7.05 -21.43 19.71
C ALA A 334 -6.98 -22.08 18.30
N LEU A 335 -8.06 -22.02 17.52
CA LEU A 335 -8.06 -22.51 16.15
C LEU A 335 -7.12 -21.68 15.26
N LEU A 336 -7.19 -20.35 15.32
CA LEU A 336 -6.28 -19.46 14.61
C LEU A 336 -4.81 -19.74 14.97
N TRP A 337 -4.51 -19.89 16.26
CA TRP A 337 -3.19 -20.23 16.76
C TRP A 337 -2.68 -21.55 16.21
N LYS A 338 -3.54 -22.58 16.18
CA LYS A 338 -3.21 -23.89 15.60
C LYS A 338 -2.89 -23.81 14.12
N LEU A 339 -3.65 -23.02 13.35
CA LEU A 339 -3.40 -22.82 11.92
C LEU A 339 -2.04 -22.18 11.69
N PHE A 340 -1.71 -21.11 12.42
CA PHE A 340 -0.39 -20.45 12.31
C PHE A 340 0.79 -21.37 12.68
N HIS A 341 0.59 -22.32 13.59
CA HIS A 341 1.64 -23.23 14.04
C HIS A 341 1.69 -24.56 13.27
N SER A 342 0.89 -24.72 12.22
CA SER A 342 1.01 -25.87 11.32
C SER A 342 2.18 -25.68 10.35
N GLU A 343 2.91 -26.73 10.03
CA GLU A 343 4.04 -26.71 9.09
C GLU A 343 3.62 -26.19 7.70
N ALA A 344 2.38 -26.43 7.30
CA ALA A 344 1.84 -25.99 6.02
C ALA A 344 1.74 -24.46 5.88
N HIS A 345 1.74 -23.70 6.99
CA HIS A 345 1.60 -22.26 6.98
C HIS A 345 2.87 -21.50 7.39
N GLN A 346 3.94 -22.23 7.73
CA GLN A 346 5.18 -21.64 8.20
C GLN A 346 6.27 -21.65 7.14
N LEU A 347 6.97 -20.54 7.02
CA LEU A 347 8.24 -20.40 6.33
C LEU A 347 9.33 -20.24 7.40
N GLU A 348 10.37 -21.06 7.32
CA GLU A 348 11.48 -21.03 8.26
C GLU A 348 12.82 -20.95 7.52
N PHE A 349 13.68 -20.04 7.94
CA PHE A 349 15.05 -19.94 7.44
C PHE A 349 15.97 -19.20 8.41
N THR A 350 17.28 -19.47 8.30
CA THR A 350 18.30 -18.74 9.05
C THR A 350 18.68 -17.46 8.29
N LEU A 351 18.48 -16.30 8.92
CA LEU A 351 18.96 -15.02 8.37
C LEU A 351 20.49 -14.94 8.57
N ARG A 352 21.22 -14.82 7.47
CA ARG A 352 22.70 -14.82 7.46
C ARG A 352 23.25 -13.39 7.50
N PRO A 353 24.49 -13.19 7.99
CA PRO A 353 25.16 -11.89 7.91
C PRO A 353 25.13 -11.31 6.48
N GLY A 354 24.84 -10.01 6.36
CA GLY A 354 24.67 -9.32 5.08
C GLY A 354 23.29 -9.50 4.43
N GLN A 355 22.37 -10.19 5.09
CA GLN A 355 20.99 -10.31 4.60
C GLN A 355 20.06 -9.37 5.37
N MET A 356 19.13 -8.78 4.64
CA MET A 356 17.97 -8.08 5.17
C MET A 356 16.70 -8.83 4.79
N VAL A 357 15.84 -9.11 5.75
CA VAL A 357 14.46 -9.49 5.51
C VAL A 357 13.58 -8.27 5.76
N ALA A 358 12.63 -8.04 4.86
CA ALA A 358 11.56 -7.08 5.07
C ALA A 358 10.22 -7.80 4.97
N PHE A 359 9.25 -7.35 5.75
CA PHE A 359 7.91 -7.93 5.73
C PHE A 359 6.84 -6.93 6.15
N ASP A 360 5.63 -7.13 5.63
CA ASP A 360 4.42 -6.42 6.02
C ASP A 360 3.99 -6.91 7.41
N ASN A 361 4.31 -6.13 8.43
CA ASN A 361 4.02 -6.46 9.83
C ASN A 361 2.52 -6.51 10.15
N ARG A 362 1.66 -5.95 9.29
CA ARG A 362 0.21 -6.01 9.46
C ARG A 362 -0.42 -7.25 8.80
N ARG A 363 0.37 -8.00 8.03
CA ARG A 363 -0.04 -9.20 7.30
C ARG A 363 0.81 -10.42 7.67
N ILE A 364 2.13 -10.28 7.70
CA ILE A 364 3.07 -11.38 7.91
C ILE A 364 3.44 -11.45 9.39
N LEU A 365 3.03 -12.54 10.02
CA LEU A 365 3.49 -12.85 11.37
C LEU A 365 4.92 -13.32 11.31
N HIS A 366 5.71 -12.87 12.27
CA HIS A 366 7.10 -13.27 12.40
C HIS A 366 7.41 -13.81 13.79
N GLY A 367 8.45 -14.61 13.85
CA GLY A 367 8.91 -15.23 15.09
C GLY A 367 10.35 -15.71 14.98
N ARG A 368 10.79 -16.40 15.99
CA ARG A 368 12.15 -16.92 16.05
C ARG A 368 12.21 -18.18 16.89
N ARG A 369 12.91 -19.21 16.44
CA ARG A 369 13.28 -20.35 17.29
C ARG A 369 14.18 -19.89 18.43
N LYS A 370 14.19 -20.65 19.53
CA LYS A 370 15.18 -20.46 20.60
C LYS A 370 16.59 -20.65 20.03
N PHE A 371 17.57 -19.99 20.61
CA PHE A 371 18.98 -20.20 20.29
C PHE A 371 19.82 -20.37 21.56
N ASP A 372 21.00 -20.95 21.42
CA ASP A 372 21.95 -21.04 22.51
C ASP A 372 22.79 -19.74 22.58
N PRO A 373 22.63 -18.90 23.61
CA PRO A 373 23.36 -17.64 23.74
C PRO A 373 24.89 -17.82 23.95
N ASN A 374 25.33 -19.05 24.24
CA ASN A 374 26.74 -19.35 24.44
C ASN A 374 27.41 -19.90 23.17
N SER A 375 26.66 -20.16 22.10
CA SER A 375 27.20 -20.76 20.88
C SER A 375 27.78 -19.74 19.89
N GLY A 376 27.58 -18.44 20.10
CA GLY A 376 28.10 -17.38 19.25
C GLY A 376 27.35 -16.07 19.42
N ALA A 377 27.80 -15.04 18.72
CA ALA A 377 27.19 -13.72 18.75
C ALA A 377 26.02 -13.62 17.74
N ARG A 378 24.99 -12.85 18.13
CA ARG A 378 23.84 -12.53 17.26
C ARG A 378 23.51 -11.07 17.39
N HIS A 379 23.52 -10.35 16.23
CA HIS A 379 23.20 -8.94 16.15
C HIS A 379 22.44 -8.64 14.87
N LEU A 380 21.20 -8.20 15.02
CA LEU A 380 20.38 -7.65 13.94
C LEU A 380 20.06 -6.20 14.25
N GLN A 381 19.92 -5.38 13.22
CA GLN A 381 19.36 -4.03 13.32
C GLN A 381 18.02 -3.98 12.59
N GLY A 382 17.05 -3.31 13.19
CA GLY A 382 15.71 -3.17 12.64
C GLY A 382 15.25 -1.72 12.54
N THR A 383 14.34 -1.48 11.62
CA THR A 383 13.60 -0.23 11.46
C THR A 383 12.23 -0.50 10.85
N TYR A 384 11.38 0.53 10.84
CA TYR A 384 10.05 0.46 10.24
C TYR A 384 9.87 1.51 9.16
N LEU A 385 9.02 1.20 8.17
CA LEU A 385 8.54 2.11 7.13
C LEU A 385 7.01 2.06 7.05
N ASP A 386 6.41 3.13 6.56
CA ASP A 386 5.00 3.11 6.16
C ASP A 386 4.85 2.54 4.75
N SER A 387 3.84 1.68 4.53
CA SER A 387 3.59 1.01 3.24
C SER A 387 3.33 1.99 2.09
N ASP A 388 2.79 3.17 2.40
CA ASP A 388 2.60 4.26 1.45
C ASP A 388 3.90 4.65 0.74
N MET A 389 5.03 4.58 1.44
CA MET A 389 6.34 4.92 0.88
C MET A 389 6.79 3.89 -0.16
N LEU A 390 6.58 2.58 0.10
CA LEU A 390 6.91 1.53 -0.84
C LEU A 390 6.07 1.67 -2.13
N ALA A 391 4.75 1.82 -1.97
CA ALA A 391 3.83 2.00 -3.08
C ALA A 391 4.13 3.29 -3.89
N SER A 392 4.43 4.39 -3.20
CA SER A 392 4.84 5.65 -3.82
C SER A 392 6.13 5.47 -4.61
N ARG A 393 7.16 4.87 -4.01
CA ARG A 393 8.45 4.66 -4.65
C ARG A 393 8.34 3.79 -5.90
N LEU A 394 7.57 2.69 -5.83
CA LEU A 394 7.32 1.83 -6.99
C LEU A 394 6.64 2.59 -8.14
N ARG A 395 5.62 3.42 -7.84
CA ARG A 395 4.98 4.26 -8.85
C ARG A 395 5.96 5.26 -9.49
N VAL A 396 6.82 5.89 -8.69
CA VAL A 396 7.85 6.80 -9.22
C VAL A 396 8.78 6.08 -10.17
N LEU A 397 9.33 4.94 -9.75
CA LEU A 397 10.23 4.12 -10.58
C LEU A 397 9.54 3.55 -11.84
N ALA A 398 8.23 3.37 -11.82
CA ALA A 398 7.48 2.89 -12.98
C ALA A 398 7.27 3.97 -14.06
N ARG A 399 7.44 5.25 -13.73
CA ARG A 399 7.29 6.37 -14.69
C ARG A 399 8.50 6.52 -15.61
N ASP A 400 9.68 6.13 -15.10
CA ASP A 400 10.96 6.31 -15.79
C ASP A 400 11.32 5.10 -16.69
N ALA A 401 10.38 4.18 -16.92
CA ALA A 401 10.62 2.91 -17.62
C ALA A 401 10.03 2.89 -19.05
#